data_a8ff8fdb6c070f447d1c546127764148
#
_entry.id   a8ff8fdb6c070f447d1c546127764148
#
_cell.length_a   1.000
_cell.length_b   1.000
_cell.length_c   1.000
_cell.angle_alpha   90.00
_cell.angle_beta   90.00
_cell.angle_gamma   90.00
#
_symmetry.space_group_name_H-M   'P 1'
#
loop_
_entity.id
_entity.type
_entity.pdbx_description
1 polymer ?
#
loop_
_entity_poly.entity_id
_entity_poly.type
_entity_poly.pdbx_seq_one_letter_code
_entity_poly.pdbx_strand_id
1 'polypeptide(L)'
;MNRRGFTLIELLVVIAIIAVLIALLLPAVQQAREAARRSQCRNNLKQFGLAIHNYHDNNKVFPFGKGPSYPGAPVFARWSQHAMLLPFLDQTPLYKSITFTQPPDTPGMGGVIAFMPAYTSPGGINTTPSTKTVPMFLCPSDGQTAGPGQNNYCGNQGGWLCDLSDTAGASTVSPTEVQTGVFYFLSRVNSAAVRDGLSQTAFFSEHVRGNGSLNPKSDLFVIPAQTTLAGTYSTCMGLNTLTATPLTSKWGYSWVMGENCCAQYNHVAVPNTTSCAGTGFTGTMANMAMQVSASSFHTGGVHVLMGDGAVNFSNNNIDLTAWRSIGTRAGKETVAP
;
A
#
# COMPACT_ATOMS: atom_id res chain seq x y z
N MET A 1 -46.66 -37.64 -37.07
CA MET A 1 -46.25 -36.61 -36.12
C MET A 1 -46.03 -35.30 -36.87
N ASN A 2 -46.96 -34.31 -36.77
CA ASN A 2 -46.79 -33.02 -37.43
C ASN A 2 -45.74 -32.21 -36.63
N ARG A 3 -44.55 -32.03 -37.20
CA ARG A 3 -43.55 -31.08 -36.67
C ARG A 3 -44.04 -29.65 -37.01
N ARG A 4 -44.50 -28.89 -36.04
CA ARG A 4 -44.76 -27.46 -36.21
C ARG A 4 -43.45 -26.75 -36.44
N GLY A 5 -43.26 -26.12 -37.59
CA GLY A 5 -42.10 -25.28 -37.87
C GLY A 5 -42.18 -23.98 -37.03
N PHE A 6 -41.00 -23.54 -36.52
CA PHE A 6 -40.89 -22.30 -35.79
C PHE A 6 -40.93 -21.10 -36.76
N THR A 7 -41.72 -20.08 -36.48
CA THR A 7 -41.81 -18.90 -37.34
C THR A 7 -40.66 -17.94 -37.07
N LEU A 8 -40.27 -17.15 -38.07
CA LEU A 8 -39.20 -16.12 -37.95
C LEU A 8 -39.59 -15.07 -36.91
N ILE A 9 -40.89 -14.74 -36.79
CA ILE A 9 -41.41 -13.77 -35.82
C ILE A 9 -41.24 -14.30 -34.38
N GLU A 10 -41.56 -15.57 -34.13
CA GLU A 10 -41.38 -16.19 -32.79
C GLU A 10 -39.92 -16.18 -32.35
N LEU A 11 -39.00 -16.47 -33.27
CA LEU A 11 -37.55 -16.38 -32.99
C LEU A 11 -37.14 -14.94 -32.69
N LEU A 12 -37.57 -13.97 -33.48
CA LEU A 12 -37.20 -12.57 -33.33
C LEU A 12 -37.70 -11.97 -32.00
N VAL A 13 -38.93 -12.30 -31.57
CA VAL A 13 -39.47 -11.85 -30.28
C VAL A 13 -38.63 -12.47 -29.13
N VAL A 14 -38.25 -13.74 -29.18
CA VAL A 14 -37.46 -14.40 -28.14
C VAL A 14 -36.10 -13.73 -27.99
N ILE A 15 -35.38 -13.52 -29.12
CA ILE A 15 -34.05 -12.84 -29.04
C ILE A 15 -34.16 -11.38 -28.56
N ALA A 16 -35.23 -10.66 -28.91
CA ALA A 16 -35.49 -9.31 -28.44
C ALA A 16 -35.70 -9.27 -26.91
N ILE A 17 -36.48 -10.20 -26.37
CA ILE A 17 -36.67 -10.32 -24.92
C ILE A 17 -35.38 -10.67 -24.20
N ILE A 18 -34.61 -11.64 -24.71
CA ILE A 18 -33.29 -12.01 -24.15
C ILE A 18 -32.34 -10.81 -24.17
N ALA A 19 -32.27 -10.07 -25.27
CA ALA A 19 -31.42 -8.90 -25.38
C ALA A 19 -31.78 -7.83 -24.34
N VAL A 20 -33.07 -7.54 -24.12
CA VAL A 20 -33.54 -6.60 -23.10
C VAL A 20 -33.15 -7.09 -21.70
N LEU A 21 -33.37 -8.37 -21.39
CA LEU A 21 -33.03 -8.94 -20.09
C LEU A 21 -31.52 -8.85 -19.81
N ILE A 22 -30.68 -9.20 -20.80
CA ILE A 22 -29.21 -9.08 -20.67
C ILE A 22 -28.78 -7.63 -20.48
N ALA A 23 -29.35 -6.69 -21.23
CA ALA A 23 -29.03 -5.26 -21.13
C ALA A 23 -29.33 -4.70 -19.74
N LEU A 24 -30.40 -5.17 -19.08
CA LEU A 24 -30.75 -4.76 -17.72
C LEU A 24 -29.93 -5.48 -16.63
N LEU A 25 -29.63 -6.78 -16.84
CA LEU A 25 -28.94 -7.58 -15.84
C LEU A 25 -27.43 -7.33 -15.79
N LEU A 26 -26.78 -7.05 -16.95
CA LEU A 26 -25.33 -6.92 -17.00
C LEU A 26 -24.78 -5.78 -16.12
N PRO A 27 -25.34 -4.55 -16.14
CA PRO A 27 -24.89 -3.48 -15.23
C PRO A 27 -25.12 -3.84 -13.75
N ALA A 28 -26.25 -4.43 -13.42
CA ALA A 28 -26.58 -4.81 -12.05
C ALA A 28 -25.62 -5.88 -11.50
N VAL A 29 -25.30 -6.88 -12.29
CA VAL A 29 -24.33 -7.94 -11.92
C VAL A 29 -22.92 -7.35 -11.72
N GLN A 30 -22.49 -6.41 -12.57
CA GLN A 30 -21.17 -5.76 -12.40
C GLN A 30 -21.11 -4.92 -11.13
N GLN A 31 -22.17 -4.17 -10.81
CA GLN A 31 -22.25 -3.41 -9.56
C GLN A 31 -22.24 -4.32 -8.34
N ALA A 32 -22.99 -5.42 -8.36
CA ALA A 32 -23.00 -6.41 -7.27
C ALA A 32 -21.62 -7.05 -7.07
N ARG A 33 -20.94 -7.39 -8.15
CA ARG A 33 -19.57 -7.94 -8.10
C ARG A 33 -18.57 -6.95 -7.49
N GLU A 34 -18.63 -5.66 -7.89
CA GLU A 34 -17.73 -4.65 -7.32
C GLU A 34 -18.06 -4.39 -5.84
N ALA A 35 -19.32 -4.36 -5.45
CA ALA A 35 -19.72 -4.24 -4.05
C ALA A 35 -19.16 -5.42 -3.21
N ALA A 36 -19.21 -6.63 -3.74
CA ALA A 36 -18.62 -7.81 -3.08
C ALA A 36 -17.11 -7.69 -2.95
N ARG A 37 -16.38 -7.29 -4.01
CA ARG A 37 -14.94 -7.06 -3.97
C ARG A 37 -14.57 -5.98 -2.95
N ARG A 38 -15.29 -4.87 -2.96
CA ARG A 38 -15.11 -3.78 -1.99
C ARG A 38 -15.30 -4.25 -0.54
N SER A 39 -16.32 -5.07 -0.30
CA SER A 39 -16.55 -5.67 1.01
C SER A 39 -15.39 -6.58 1.43
N GLN A 40 -14.84 -7.36 0.51
CA GLN A 40 -13.68 -8.21 0.77
C GLN A 40 -12.42 -7.39 1.09
N CYS A 41 -12.13 -6.32 0.34
CA CYS A 41 -10.98 -5.43 0.61
C CYS A 41 -11.11 -4.79 2.00
N ARG A 42 -12.32 -4.33 2.36
CA ARG A 42 -12.62 -3.81 3.71
C ARG A 42 -12.40 -4.87 4.79
N ASN A 43 -12.84 -6.12 4.56
CA ASN A 43 -12.66 -7.22 5.51
C ASN A 43 -11.19 -7.60 5.68
N ASN A 44 -10.37 -7.55 4.62
CA ASN A 44 -8.94 -7.77 4.71
C ASN A 44 -8.30 -6.73 5.67
N LEU A 45 -8.65 -5.45 5.53
CA LEU A 45 -8.19 -4.41 6.46
C LEU A 45 -8.67 -4.64 7.90
N LYS A 46 -9.90 -5.15 8.10
CA LYS A 46 -10.37 -5.55 9.43
C LYS A 46 -9.50 -6.66 10.05
N GLN A 47 -9.08 -7.64 9.25
CA GLN A 47 -8.16 -8.70 9.72
C GLN A 47 -6.79 -8.12 10.09
N PHE A 48 -6.26 -7.16 9.33
CA PHE A 48 -5.06 -6.42 9.74
C PHE A 48 -5.27 -5.72 11.10
N GLY A 49 -6.41 -5.06 11.31
CA GLY A 49 -6.73 -4.42 12.59
C GLY A 49 -6.69 -5.40 13.76
N LEU A 50 -7.34 -6.55 13.63
CA LEU A 50 -7.32 -7.61 14.64
C LEU A 50 -5.89 -8.12 14.89
N ALA A 51 -5.13 -8.38 13.84
CA ALA A 51 -3.75 -8.86 13.94
C ALA A 51 -2.83 -7.85 14.62
N ILE A 52 -2.98 -6.56 14.34
CA ILE A 52 -2.20 -5.46 14.94
C ILE A 52 -2.47 -5.37 16.44
N HIS A 53 -3.73 -5.47 16.87
CA HIS A 53 -4.08 -5.48 18.29
C HIS A 53 -3.58 -6.74 19.00
N ASN A 54 -3.74 -7.91 18.42
CA ASN A 54 -3.19 -9.16 18.97
C ASN A 54 -1.65 -9.10 19.09
N TYR A 55 -0.97 -8.51 18.10
CA TYR A 55 0.47 -8.26 18.19
C TYR A 55 0.80 -7.31 19.34
N HIS A 56 0.06 -6.20 19.47
CA HIS A 56 0.25 -5.23 20.55
C HIS A 56 0.00 -5.84 21.93
N ASP A 57 -1.00 -6.68 22.08
CA ASP A 57 -1.30 -7.34 23.36
C ASP A 57 -0.16 -8.24 23.82
N ASN A 58 0.50 -8.92 22.87
CA ASN A 58 1.64 -9.79 23.17
C ASN A 58 2.94 -9.00 23.37
N ASN A 59 3.21 -7.98 22.55
CA ASN A 59 4.50 -7.29 22.50
C ASN A 59 4.51 -5.92 23.21
N LYS A 60 3.33 -5.42 23.62
CA LYS A 60 3.12 -4.11 24.27
C LYS A 60 3.47 -2.89 23.39
N VAL A 61 3.76 -3.13 22.12
CA VAL A 61 3.99 -2.14 21.06
C VAL A 61 3.35 -2.64 19.76
N PHE A 62 3.03 -1.73 18.85
CA PHE A 62 2.66 -2.09 17.49
C PHE A 62 3.90 -2.57 16.71
N PRO A 63 3.74 -3.38 15.65
CA PRO A 63 4.88 -3.81 14.85
C PRO A 63 5.60 -2.61 14.24
N PHE A 64 6.90 -2.73 14.08
CA PHE A 64 7.66 -1.71 13.35
C PHE A 64 7.24 -1.68 11.88
N GLY A 65 7.34 -0.53 11.23
CA GLY A 65 7.09 -0.42 9.79
C GLY A 65 8.21 -1.04 8.96
N LYS A 66 9.45 -0.85 9.43
CA LYS A 66 10.67 -1.36 8.83
C LYS A 66 11.60 -1.90 9.91
N GLY A 67 12.07 -3.11 9.72
CA GLY A 67 12.97 -3.81 10.63
C GLY A 67 14.43 -3.33 10.59
N PRO A 68 15.30 -3.95 11.39
CA PRO A 68 16.71 -3.60 11.44
C PRO A 68 17.43 -3.92 10.14
N SER A 69 18.58 -3.26 9.94
CA SER A 69 19.54 -3.61 8.90
C SER A 69 20.27 -4.89 9.24
N TYR A 70 20.79 -5.53 8.20
CA TYR A 70 21.62 -6.74 8.32
C TYR A 70 23.01 -6.46 7.79
N PRO A 71 24.09 -6.89 8.49
CA PRO A 71 25.44 -6.73 8.00
C PRO A 71 25.63 -7.39 6.62
N GLY A 72 26.22 -6.65 5.68
CA GLY A 72 26.46 -7.12 4.31
C GLY A 72 25.23 -7.16 3.39
N ALA A 73 24.06 -6.82 3.88
CA ALA A 73 22.86 -6.72 3.06
C ALA A 73 22.60 -5.28 2.60
N PRO A 74 21.93 -5.08 1.45
CA PRO A 74 21.48 -3.76 1.02
C PRO A 74 20.50 -3.14 2.04
N VAL A 75 20.52 -1.82 2.13
CA VAL A 75 19.69 -1.05 3.06
C VAL A 75 18.18 -1.28 2.90
N PHE A 76 17.74 -1.71 1.72
CA PHE A 76 16.34 -2.01 1.44
C PHE A 76 15.91 -3.44 1.80
N ALA A 77 16.84 -4.34 2.10
CA ALA A 77 16.55 -5.73 2.45
C ALA A 77 16.20 -5.86 3.94
N ARG A 78 15.05 -5.30 4.34
CA ARG A 78 14.55 -5.26 5.72
C ARG A 78 13.13 -5.76 5.80
N TRP A 79 12.83 -6.50 6.87
CA TRP A 79 11.50 -7.02 7.11
C TRP A 79 10.47 -5.92 7.37
N SER A 80 9.26 -6.13 6.89
CA SER A 80 8.12 -5.24 7.06
C SER A 80 7.26 -5.61 8.27
N GLN A 81 6.31 -4.74 8.60
CA GLN A 81 5.23 -5.02 9.55
C GLN A 81 4.37 -6.24 9.13
N HIS A 82 4.22 -6.52 7.84
CA HIS A 82 3.45 -7.68 7.37
C HIS A 82 4.07 -8.99 7.84
N ALA A 83 5.40 -9.08 7.80
CA ALA A 83 6.10 -10.28 8.28
C ALA A 83 5.86 -10.51 9.79
N MET A 84 5.85 -9.43 10.57
CA MET A 84 5.57 -9.50 12.02
C MET A 84 4.13 -9.90 12.33
N LEU A 85 3.19 -9.59 11.45
CA LEU A 85 1.76 -9.87 11.64
C LEU A 85 1.34 -11.28 11.20
N LEU A 86 2.17 -12.03 10.46
CA LEU A 86 1.83 -13.35 9.94
C LEU A 86 1.25 -14.33 10.98
N PRO A 87 1.78 -14.42 12.23
CA PRO A 87 1.23 -15.35 13.23
C PRO A 87 -0.22 -15.02 13.62
N PHE A 88 -0.60 -13.75 13.50
CA PHE A 88 -1.92 -13.22 13.88
C PHE A 88 -2.89 -13.15 12.70
N LEU A 89 -2.45 -13.62 11.52
CA LEU A 89 -3.18 -13.66 10.26
C LEU A 89 -3.34 -15.09 9.73
N ASP A 90 -3.33 -16.07 10.63
CA ASP A 90 -3.39 -17.50 10.32
C ASP A 90 -2.27 -18.00 9.39
N GLN A 91 -1.14 -17.28 9.34
CA GLN A 91 0.04 -17.60 8.54
C GLN A 91 1.22 -18.09 9.40
N THR A 92 0.94 -18.73 10.53
CA THR A 92 1.97 -19.27 11.43
C THR A 92 2.94 -20.24 10.74
N PRO A 93 2.53 -21.13 9.82
CA PRO A 93 3.48 -21.97 9.07
C PRO A 93 4.46 -21.16 8.22
N LEU A 94 3.97 -20.10 7.54
CA LEU A 94 4.80 -19.19 6.76
C LEU A 94 5.78 -18.43 7.67
N TYR A 95 5.31 -17.89 8.79
CA TYR A 95 6.16 -17.21 9.78
C TYR A 95 7.31 -18.11 10.26
N LYS A 96 7.01 -19.37 10.60
CA LYS A 96 8.02 -20.36 11.04
C LYS A 96 9.03 -20.74 9.97
N SER A 97 8.72 -20.55 8.69
CA SER A 97 9.64 -20.79 7.58
C SER A 97 10.63 -19.65 7.35
N ILE A 98 10.43 -18.50 7.98
CA ILE A 98 11.28 -17.32 7.87
C ILE A 98 12.43 -17.41 8.86
N THR A 99 13.64 -17.11 8.38
CA THR A 99 14.83 -16.94 9.21
C THR A 99 15.08 -15.45 9.44
N PHE A 100 14.51 -14.89 10.51
CA PHE A 100 14.60 -13.46 10.84
C PHE A 100 16.00 -12.98 11.25
N THR A 101 16.94 -13.86 11.48
CA THR A 101 18.36 -13.49 11.68
C THR A 101 19.08 -13.16 10.38
N GLN A 102 18.40 -13.36 9.25
CA GLN A 102 18.86 -13.04 7.89
C GLN A 102 17.86 -12.07 7.22
N PRO A 103 18.34 -11.25 6.26
CA PRO A 103 17.45 -10.33 5.54
C PRO A 103 16.43 -11.09 4.66
N PRO A 104 15.33 -10.44 4.28
CA PRO A 104 14.42 -10.99 3.26
C PRO A 104 15.09 -10.99 1.89
N ASP A 105 14.69 -11.92 1.03
CA ASP A 105 14.93 -11.80 -0.39
C ASP A 105 14.04 -10.70 -0.97
N THR A 106 14.57 -9.90 -1.87
CA THR A 106 13.83 -8.80 -2.47
C THR A 106 13.83 -8.89 -3.99
N PRO A 107 12.69 -8.67 -4.66
CA PRO A 107 12.66 -8.59 -6.10
C PRO A 107 13.38 -7.34 -6.58
N GLY A 108 14.02 -7.39 -7.74
CA GLY A 108 14.54 -6.20 -8.39
C GLY A 108 13.38 -5.23 -8.71
N MET A 109 13.48 -4.00 -8.26
CA MET A 109 12.57 -2.93 -8.60
C MET A 109 13.06 -2.26 -9.90
N GLY A 110 12.83 -2.95 -11.01
CA GLY A 110 13.17 -2.43 -12.34
C GLY A 110 12.24 -1.30 -12.74
N GLY A 111 12.77 -0.34 -13.41
CA GLY A 111 12.09 0.78 -14.04
C GLY A 111 13.06 1.41 -15.04
N VAL A 112 12.75 2.59 -15.53
CA VAL A 112 13.67 3.35 -16.38
C VAL A 112 14.96 3.70 -15.62
N ILE A 113 14.86 3.85 -14.31
CA ILE A 113 16.00 3.99 -13.39
C ILE A 113 16.06 2.73 -12.53
N ALA A 114 17.15 1.98 -12.59
CA ALA A 114 17.42 0.84 -11.73
C ALA A 114 17.63 1.32 -10.28
N PHE A 115 16.59 1.21 -9.48
CA PHE A 115 16.50 1.87 -8.19
C PHE A 115 16.80 0.90 -7.02
N MET A 116 16.40 -0.36 -7.13
CA MET A 116 16.80 -1.42 -6.21
C MET A 116 17.07 -2.70 -7.00
N PRO A 117 18.30 -3.18 -7.05
CA PRO A 117 18.60 -4.47 -7.65
C PRO A 117 17.95 -5.61 -6.85
N ALA A 118 17.75 -6.76 -7.48
CA ALA A 118 17.33 -7.96 -6.77
C ALA A 118 18.38 -8.35 -5.74
N TYR A 119 17.92 -8.82 -4.59
CA TYR A 119 18.81 -9.33 -3.54
C TYR A 119 18.31 -10.69 -3.05
N THR A 120 19.23 -11.61 -2.88
CA THR A 120 18.98 -12.95 -2.33
C THR A 120 19.72 -13.08 -1.01
N SER A 121 19.01 -13.52 0.02
CA SER A 121 19.60 -13.79 1.34
C SER A 121 20.69 -14.85 1.26
N PRO A 122 21.67 -14.84 2.16
CA PRO A 122 22.73 -15.83 2.18
C PRO A 122 22.20 -17.27 2.10
N GLY A 123 22.67 -18.04 1.12
CA GLY A 123 22.18 -19.38 0.85
C GLY A 123 20.72 -19.48 0.37
N GLY A 124 20.07 -18.38 0.03
CA GLY A 124 18.67 -18.36 -0.41
C GLY A 124 17.67 -18.78 0.66
N ILE A 125 18.05 -18.68 1.93
CA ILE A 125 17.27 -19.22 3.05
C ILE A 125 15.86 -18.61 3.16
N ASN A 126 15.71 -17.35 2.75
CA ASN A 126 14.43 -16.63 2.77
C ASN A 126 13.78 -16.53 1.39
N THR A 127 14.30 -17.17 0.34
CA THR A 127 13.75 -17.09 -1.03
C THR A 127 12.30 -17.59 -1.08
N THR A 128 12.06 -18.79 -0.58
CA THR A 128 10.73 -19.40 -0.58
C THR A 128 9.71 -18.60 0.21
N PRO A 129 9.95 -18.22 1.48
CA PRO A 129 8.98 -17.41 2.22
C PRO A 129 8.76 -16.02 1.62
N SER A 130 9.80 -15.33 1.12
CA SER A 130 9.68 -13.99 0.57
C SER A 130 8.80 -13.91 -0.69
N THR A 131 8.69 -15.00 -1.43
CA THR A 131 7.90 -15.06 -2.66
C THR A 131 6.49 -15.62 -2.46
N LYS A 132 6.11 -16.01 -1.25
CA LYS A 132 4.76 -16.55 -0.99
C LYS A 132 3.69 -15.51 -1.21
N THR A 133 2.65 -15.90 -1.95
CA THR A 133 1.42 -15.11 -2.08
C THR A 133 0.53 -15.37 -0.86
N VAL A 134 0.16 -14.29 -0.18
CA VAL A 134 -0.80 -14.31 0.93
C VAL A 134 -2.10 -13.68 0.41
N PRO A 135 -3.17 -14.45 0.16
CA PRO A 135 -4.38 -13.94 -0.51
C PRO A 135 -5.02 -12.73 0.16
N MET A 136 -4.97 -12.67 1.50
CA MET A 136 -5.52 -11.54 2.24
C MET A 136 -4.71 -10.24 2.09
N PHE A 137 -3.48 -10.29 1.58
CA PHE A 137 -2.70 -9.10 1.24
C PHE A 137 -3.10 -8.50 -0.10
N LEU A 138 -4.00 -9.14 -0.83
CA LEU A 138 -4.42 -8.71 -2.16
C LEU A 138 -5.86 -8.20 -2.13
N CYS A 139 -6.08 -7.03 -2.76
CA CYS A 139 -7.42 -6.50 -2.98
C CYS A 139 -7.96 -7.01 -4.33
N PRO A 140 -9.09 -7.72 -4.36
CA PRO A 140 -9.64 -8.27 -5.60
C PRO A 140 -10.09 -7.20 -6.60
N SER A 141 -10.27 -5.95 -6.19
CA SER A 141 -10.57 -4.83 -7.09
C SER A 141 -9.35 -4.29 -7.81
N ASP A 142 -8.12 -4.65 -7.41
CA ASP A 142 -6.92 -4.29 -8.16
C ASP A 142 -6.90 -4.91 -9.58
N GLY A 143 -7.53 -6.08 -9.75
CA GLY A 143 -7.71 -6.72 -11.06
C GLY A 143 -6.44 -7.25 -11.72
N GLN A 144 -5.26 -6.98 -11.16
CA GLN A 144 -4.00 -7.49 -11.69
C GLN A 144 -3.80 -8.96 -11.30
N THR A 145 -3.20 -9.73 -12.19
CA THR A 145 -2.79 -11.10 -11.87
C THR A 145 -1.85 -11.07 -10.66
N ALA A 146 -2.16 -11.88 -9.65
CA ALA A 146 -1.33 -11.99 -8.47
C ALA A 146 0.03 -12.60 -8.83
N GLY A 147 1.10 -11.89 -8.47
CA GLY A 147 2.47 -12.38 -8.54
C GLY A 147 3.01 -12.77 -7.17
N PRO A 148 4.20 -13.37 -7.12
CA PRO A 148 4.83 -13.74 -5.87
C PRO A 148 5.07 -12.54 -4.96
N GLY A 149 4.76 -12.66 -3.67
CA GLY A 149 5.11 -11.68 -2.65
C GLY A 149 4.37 -10.34 -2.68
N GLN A 150 3.32 -10.20 -3.50
CA GLN A 150 2.62 -8.92 -3.69
C GLN A 150 1.66 -8.56 -2.56
N ASN A 151 1.41 -7.23 -2.39
CA ASN A 151 0.42 -6.71 -1.45
C ASN A 151 -0.24 -5.41 -1.95
N ASN A 152 -1.46 -5.17 -1.45
CA ASN A 152 -2.27 -3.97 -1.68
C ASN A 152 -2.55 -3.17 -0.40
N TYR A 153 -2.01 -3.55 0.74
CA TYR A 153 -2.28 -2.89 2.01
C TYR A 153 -0.99 -2.40 2.63
N CYS A 154 -0.90 -1.10 2.90
CA CYS A 154 0.32 -0.45 3.35
C CYS A 154 0.12 0.19 4.71
N GLY A 155 1.16 0.17 5.55
CA GLY A 155 1.19 0.82 6.85
C GLY A 155 1.46 2.32 6.74
N ASN A 156 0.82 3.10 7.59
CA ASN A 156 0.93 4.54 7.65
C ASN A 156 2.26 5.00 8.27
N GLN A 157 3.10 5.67 7.47
CA GLN A 157 4.35 6.29 7.91
C GLN A 157 4.14 7.72 8.45
N GLY A 158 2.98 8.33 8.22
CA GLY A 158 2.65 9.70 8.63
C GLY A 158 2.75 10.71 7.50
N GLY A 159 2.89 11.99 7.88
CA GLY A 159 3.10 13.10 6.94
C GLY A 159 4.55 13.29 6.51
N TRP A 160 5.40 12.29 6.71
CA TRP A 160 6.83 12.39 6.47
C TRP A 160 7.23 11.94 5.05
N LEU A 161 8.28 12.56 4.51
CA LEU A 161 8.73 12.32 3.14
C LEU A 161 9.76 11.20 3.02
N CYS A 162 10.59 11.01 4.04
CA CYS A 162 11.73 10.13 3.98
C CYS A 162 11.60 8.93 4.90
N ASP A 163 12.21 7.87 4.46
CA ASP A 163 12.30 6.63 5.18
C ASP A 163 13.64 6.57 5.91
N LEU A 164 13.68 7.07 7.16
CA LEU A 164 14.89 7.04 7.96
C LEU A 164 15.47 5.63 8.06
N SER A 165 16.79 5.54 8.06
CA SER A 165 17.53 4.31 8.29
C SER A 165 18.80 4.57 9.09
N ASP A 166 19.29 3.53 9.76
CA ASP A 166 20.52 3.52 10.55
C ASP A 166 21.81 3.74 9.72
N THR A 167 21.75 3.47 8.42
CA THR A 167 22.89 3.58 7.51
C THR A 167 22.91 4.90 6.74
N ALA A 168 21.85 5.67 6.80
CA ALA A 168 21.83 6.99 6.24
C ALA A 168 22.60 7.92 7.18
N GLY A 169 23.79 8.32 6.79
CA GLY A 169 24.32 9.58 7.28
C GLY A 169 23.22 10.64 7.17
N ALA A 170 23.16 11.59 8.09
CA ALA A 170 22.10 12.54 8.30
C ALA A 170 21.28 12.85 7.04
N SER A 171 19.98 12.52 7.09
CA SER A 171 19.06 12.82 5.99
C SER A 171 19.21 14.29 5.61
N THR A 172 19.51 14.56 4.36
CA THR A 172 19.56 15.93 3.84
C THR A 172 18.16 16.55 3.71
N VAL A 173 17.12 15.71 3.90
CA VAL A 173 15.73 16.14 3.96
C VAL A 173 15.40 16.47 5.39
N SER A 174 15.36 17.75 5.70
CA SER A 174 15.07 18.40 6.98
C SER A 174 15.24 17.55 8.25
N PRO A 175 16.32 17.70 8.99
CA PRO A 175 16.59 16.92 10.22
C PRO A 175 15.63 17.27 11.37
N THR A 176 14.75 18.25 11.20
CA THR A 176 13.81 18.72 12.20
C THR A 176 12.44 18.05 12.15
N GLU A 177 12.14 17.30 11.10
CA GLU A 177 10.84 16.64 10.97
C GLU A 177 10.91 15.21 11.52
N VAL A 178 10.06 14.93 12.49
CA VAL A 178 9.98 13.66 13.21
C VAL A 178 9.02 12.72 12.48
N GLN A 179 9.30 11.41 12.49
CA GLN A 179 8.36 10.40 12.04
C GLN A 179 7.02 10.53 12.76
N THR A 180 5.98 10.93 12.04
CA THR A 180 4.68 11.29 12.63
C THR A 180 3.68 10.15 12.64
N GLY A 181 3.86 9.14 11.80
CA GLY A 181 2.98 7.97 11.71
C GLY A 181 3.25 6.91 12.76
N VAL A 182 2.68 5.73 12.55
CA VAL A 182 2.79 4.59 13.46
C VAL A 182 3.87 3.60 12.99
N PHE A 183 3.96 3.38 11.67
CA PHE A 183 4.83 2.37 11.07
C PHE A 183 6.02 3.04 10.38
N TYR A 184 7.18 3.02 11.01
CA TYR A 184 8.43 3.56 10.49
C TYR A 184 9.62 2.69 10.90
N PHE A 185 10.82 3.08 10.52
CA PHE A 185 12.05 2.35 10.83
C PHE A 185 12.24 2.15 12.35
N LEU A 186 12.31 0.90 12.77
CA LEU A 186 12.44 0.46 14.17
C LEU A 186 11.43 1.12 15.13
N SER A 187 10.23 1.45 14.64
CA SER A 187 9.19 2.06 15.47
C SER A 187 8.83 1.17 16.67
N ARG A 188 8.65 1.81 17.84
CA ARG A 188 8.19 1.20 19.09
C ARG A 188 7.00 1.98 19.63
N VAL A 189 6.01 2.16 18.79
CA VAL A 189 4.78 2.89 19.14
C VAL A 189 3.86 1.96 19.93
N ASN A 190 3.37 2.41 21.06
CA ASN A 190 2.29 1.75 21.79
C ASN A 190 1.01 2.60 21.74
N SER A 191 -0.08 2.09 22.30
CA SER A 191 -1.37 2.79 22.29
C SER A 191 -1.31 4.16 23.01
N ALA A 192 -0.51 4.29 24.06
CA ALA A 192 -0.34 5.54 24.79
C ALA A 192 0.46 6.62 24.01
N ALA A 193 1.26 6.19 23.02
CA ALA A 193 2.00 7.10 22.15
C ALA A 193 1.14 7.65 21.00
N VAL A 194 -0.06 7.09 20.77
CA VAL A 194 -1.04 7.58 19.81
C VAL A 194 -1.94 8.61 20.51
N ARG A 195 -1.41 9.82 20.66
CA ARG A 195 -2.01 10.88 21.48
C ARG A 195 -3.23 11.54 20.85
N ASP A 196 -3.33 11.51 19.50
CA ASP A 196 -4.48 12.03 18.77
C ASP A 196 -5.70 11.09 18.90
N GLY A 197 -5.48 9.89 19.46
CA GLY A 197 -6.48 8.85 19.67
C GLY A 197 -6.46 7.80 18.57
N LEU A 198 -6.68 6.54 18.97
CA LEU A 198 -6.67 5.40 18.05
C LEU A 198 -7.76 5.51 16.96
N SER A 199 -8.92 6.08 17.29
CA SER A 199 -10.02 6.29 16.35
C SER A 199 -9.76 7.43 15.34
N GLN A 200 -8.79 8.30 15.60
CA GLN A 200 -8.44 9.43 14.75
C GLN A 200 -7.13 9.24 13.98
N THR A 201 -6.42 8.14 14.22
CA THR A 201 -5.13 7.87 13.57
C THR A 201 -5.24 6.72 12.59
N ALA A 202 -4.88 6.96 11.34
CA ALA A 202 -4.82 5.93 10.31
C ALA A 202 -3.66 4.97 10.59
N PHE A 203 -3.90 3.67 10.47
CA PHE A 203 -2.89 2.63 10.61
C PHE A 203 -2.51 2.00 9.28
N PHE A 204 -3.51 1.58 8.48
CA PHE A 204 -3.27 1.00 7.16
C PHE A 204 -4.22 1.60 6.12
N SER A 205 -3.83 1.55 4.87
CA SER A 205 -4.71 1.86 3.75
C SER A 205 -4.42 0.96 2.55
N GLU A 206 -5.31 1.04 1.58
CA GLU A 206 -5.14 0.38 0.29
C GLU A 206 -4.09 1.09 -0.55
N HIS A 207 -3.38 0.32 -1.38
CA HIS A 207 -2.51 0.81 -2.44
C HIS A 207 -2.62 -0.09 -3.66
N VAL A 208 -2.81 0.51 -4.84
CA VAL A 208 -2.84 -0.21 -6.13
C VAL A 208 -1.41 -0.62 -6.50
N ARG A 209 -1.22 -1.87 -6.91
CA ARG A 209 0.07 -2.37 -7.36
C ARG A 209 0.47 -1.74 -8.69
N GLY A 210 1.75 -1.46 -8.87
CA GLY A 210 2.29 -0.91 -10.10
C GLY A 210 2.22 -1.92 -11.26
N ASN A 211 2.03 -1.44 -12.48
CA ASN A 211 2.01 -2.28 -13.68
C ASN A 211 2.70 -1.64 -14.90
N GLY A 212 3.29 -0.46 -14.72
CA GLY A 212 4.01 0.26 -15.78
C GLY A 212 3.11 0.87 -16.85
N SER A 213 1.82 1.04 -16.56
CA SER A 213 0.85 1.64 -17.49
C SER A 213 0.83 3.17 -17.47
N LEU A 214 1.74 3.79 -16.72
CA LEU A 214 1.77 5.23 -16.44
C LEU A 214 0.50 5.73 -15.73
N ASN A 215 -0.12 4.84 -14.96
CA ASN A 215 -1.31 5.19 -14.20
C ASN A 215 -0.90 5.91 -12.90
N PRO A 216 -1.38 7.14 -12.66
CA PRO A 216 -1.02 7.92 -11.48
C PRO A 216 -1.40 7.25 -10.15
N LYS A 217 -2.35 6.30 -10.15
CA LYS A 217 -2.76 5.58 -8.93
C LYS A 217 -1.86 4.39 -8.58
N SER A 218 -1.15 3.84 -9.55
CA SER A 218 -0.39 2.60 -9.38
C SER A 218 1.11 2.74 -9.53
N ASP A 219 1.57 3.68 -10.34
CA ASP A 219 2.98 3.80 -10.66
C ASP A 219 3.65 4.94 -9.88
N LEU A 220 4.93 4.79 -9.60
CA LEU A 220 5.75 5.79 -8.93
C LEU A 220 6.57 6.55 -9.97
N PHE A 221 6.50 7.88 -9.93
CA PHE A 221 7.15 8.75 -10.90
C PHE A 221 8.36 9.48 -10.31
N VAL A 222 9.31 9.79 -11.18
CA VAL A 222 10.49 10.57 -10.83
C VAL A 222 10.16 12.05 -10.85
N ILE A 223 10.57 12.76 -9.79
CA ILE A 223 10.59 14.23 -9.74
C ILE A 223 11.99 14.72 -9.39
N PRO A 224 12.33 15.98 -9.66
CA PRO A 224 13.57 16.59 -9.17
C PRO A 224 13.69 16.45 -7.65
N ALA A 225 14.92 16.40 -7.13
CA ALA A 225 15.19 16.30 -5.71
C ALA A 225 14.47 17.42 -4.92
N GLN A 226 13.78 17.01 -3.87
CA GLN A 226 13.02 17.89 -2.99
C GLN A 226 13.49 17.71 -1.54
N THR A 227 13.50 18.80 -0.78
CA THR A 227 13.92 18.80 0.63
C THR A 227 12.80 19.19 1.59
N THR A 228 11.64 19.57 1.07
CA THR A 228 10.48 19.99 1.86
C THR A 228 9.21 19.27 1.46
N LEU A 229 8.29 19.13 2.40
CA LEU A 229 6.96 18.55 2.17
C LEU A 229 6.20 19.33 1.08
N ALA A 230 6.19 20.67 1.18
CA ALA A 230 5.48 21.52 0.24
C ALA A 230 6.07 21.43 -1.18
N GLY A 231 7.41 21.39 -1.31
CA GLY A 231 8.10 21.22 -2.59
C GLY A 231 7.80 19.88 -3.23
N THR A 232 7.86 18.78 -2.46
CA THR A 232 7.52 17.44 -2.96
C THR A 232 6.07 17.38 -3.41
N TYR A 233 5.15 17.87 -2.59
CA TYR A 233 3.73 17.89 -2.92
C TYR A 233 3.44 18.70 -4.19
N SER A 234 3.90 19.96 -4.26
CA SER A 234 3.62 20.82 -5.41
C SER A 234 4.23 20.29 -6.71
N THR A 235 5.47 19.78 -6.65
CA THR A 235 6.14 19.21 -7.82
C THR A 235 5.45 17.94 -8.30
N CYS A 236 5.07 17.06 -7.37
CA CYS A 236 4.39 15.81 -7.72
C CYS A 236 2.99 16.06 -8.29
N MET A 237 2.22 16.98 -7.69
CA MET A 237 0.88 17.32 -8.16
C MET A 237 0.86 18.06 -9.50
N GLY A 238 1.94 18.78 -9.83
CA GLY A 238 2.11 19.43 -11.13
C GLY A 238 2.63 18.53 -12.25
N LEU A 239 2.90 17.25 -11.95
CA LEU A 239 3.51 16.34 -12.90
C LEU A 239 2.51 15.88 -13.98
N ASN A 240 2.93 15.96 -15.24
CA ASN A 240 2.20 15.31 -16.34
C ASN A 240 2.61 13.83 -16.44
N THR A 241 1.80 12.94 -15.90
CA THR A 241 2.10 11.51 -15.83
C THR A 241 2.18 10.82 -17.20
N LEU A 242 1.59 11.40 -18.25
CA LEU A 242 1.66 10.85 -19.60
C LEU A 242 3.06 11.00 -20.24
N THR A 243 3.84 11.98 -19.77
CA THR A 243 5.20 12.25 -20.26
C THR A 243 6.27 12.05 -19.21
N ALA A 244 5.85 11.76 -17.99
CA ALA A 244 6.75 11.58 -16.84
C ALA A 244 7.53 10.26 -16.92
N THR A 245 8.72 10.28 -16.34
CA THR A 245 9.54 9.08 -16.22
C THR A 245 9.07 8.25 -15.02
N PRO A 246 8.65 6.99 -15.20
CA PRO A 246 8.33 6.12 -14.08
C PRO A 246 9.63 5.74 -13.34
N LEU A 247 9.63 5.81 -12.02
CA LEU A 247 10.73 5.31 -11.21
C LEU A 247 10.72 3.78 -11.20
N THR A 248 9.54 3.20 -10.98
CA THR A 248 9.32 1.76 -11.01
C THR A 248 7.86 1.44 -11.35
N SER A 249 7.68 0.33 -12.06
CA SER A 249 6.37 -0.29 -12.29
C SER A 249 6.07 -1.44 -11.33
N LYS A 250 6.93 -1.68 -10.33
CA LYS A 250 6.79 -2.81 -9.41
C LYS A 250 6.39 -2.38 -8.00
N TRP A 251 5.49 -1.40 -7.91
CA TRP A 251 4.94 -0.96 -6.64
C TRP A 251 4.09 -2.05 -5.99
N GLY A 252 4.24 -2.27 -4.67
CA GLY A 252 3.52 -3.33 -3.96
C GLY A 252 3.97 -4.75 -4.29
N TYR A 253 5.13 -4.94 -4.91
CA TYR A 253 5.64 -6.26 -5.34
C TYR A 253 6.38 -7.04 -4.26
N SER A 254 6.38 -6.58 -3.02
CA SER A 254 7.02 -7.32 -1.94
C SER A 254 6.43 -6.98 -0.57
N TRP A 255 5.59 -7.87 -0.05
CA TRP A 255 5.06 -7.70 1.31
C TRP A 255 6.15 -7.84 2.39
N VAL A 256 7.28 -8.50 2.08
CA VAL A 256 8.37 -8.69 3.06
C VAL A 256 9.20 -7.42 3.29
N MET A 257 9.22 -6.48 2.32
CA MET A 257 10.02 -5.27 2.39
C MET A 257 9.28 -4.16 3.14
N GLY A 258 9.89 -3.67 4.22
CA GLY A 258 9.39 -2.52 4.99
C GLY A 258 9.64 -1.16 4.34
N GLU A 259 9.83 -1.09 3.03
CA GLU A 259 10.15 0.12 2.29
C GLU A 259 8.89 0.81 1.73
N ASN A 260 8.98 2.12 1.47
CA ASN A 260 7.88 2.93 0.93
C ASN A 260 7.35 2.44 -0.41
N CYS A 261 8.17 1.76 -1.22
CA CYS A 261 7.74 1.15 -2.46
C CYS A 261 6.85 -0.09 -2.27
N CYS A 262 6.76 -0.64 -1.09
CA CYS A 262 6.32 -2.01 -0.91
C CYS A 262 5.25 -2.18 0.16
N ALA A 263 5.53 -1.73 1.38
CA ALA A 263 4.68 -2.01 2.53
C ALA A 263 4.23 -0.76 3.30
N GLN A 264 4.61 0.44 2.85
CA GLN A 264 4.27 1.70 3.53
C GLN A 264 3.66 2.71 2.57
N TYR A 265 2.87 3.65 3.12
CA TYR A 265 2.35 4.83 2.45
C TYR A 265 2.43 6.03 3.40
N ASN A 266 2.24 7.24 2.85
CA ASN A 266 2.22 8.45 3.66
C ASN A 266 1.01 9.36 3.37
N HIS A 267 0.75 10.28 4.29
CA HIS A 267 -0.35 11.23 4.21
C HIS A 267 0.07 12.59 3.63
N VAL A 268 1.00 12.60 2.69
CA VAL A 268 1.47 13.83 2.02
C VAL A 268 0.40 14.40 1.11
N ALA A 269 -0.27 13.56 0.33
CA ALA A 269 -1.32 13.93 -0.62
C ALA A 269 -2.58 13.08 -0.42
N VAL A 270 -3.72 13.59 -0.85
CA VAL A 270 -5.02 12.94 -0.72
C VAL A 270 -5.08 11.63 -1.52
N PRO A 271 -6.02 10.73 -1.20
CA PRO A 271 -6.14 9.43 -1.88
C PRO A 271 -6.27 9.51 -3.40
N ASN A 272 -5.74 8.48 -4.08
CA ASN A 272 -5.80 8.33 -5.53
C ASN A 272 -5.09 9.44 -6.34
N THR A 273 -4.15 10.15 -5.71
CA THR A 273 -3.26 11.09 -6.39
C THR A 273 -1.93 10.43 -6.79
N THR A 274 -1.16 11.11 -7.62
CA THR A 274 0.12 10.62 -8.13
C THR A 274 1.11 10.36 -7.00
N SER A 275 1.83 9.24 -7.07
CA SER A 275 2.95 8.93 -6.19
C SER A 275 4.27 9.26 -6.88
N CYS A 276 5.19 9.93 -6.16
CA CYS A 276 6.44 10.42 -6.70
C CYS A 276 7.62 10.20 -5.74
N ALA A 277 8.82 10.12 -6.32
CA ALA A 277 10.08 10.11 -5.58
C ALA A 277 11.07 11.09 -6.19
N GLY A 278 11.74 11.87 -5.35
CA GLY A 278 12.79 12.81 -5.73
C GLY A 278 14.05 12.07 -6.18
N THR A 279 14.66 12.51 -7.29
CA THR A 279 15.98 12.07 -7.73
C THR A 279 17.08 12.97 -7.17
N GLY A 280 18.30 12.49 -7.16
CA GLY A 280 19.48 13.26 -6.74
C GLY A 280 20.15 12.69 -5.48
N PHE A 281 19.61 11.61 -4.94
CA PHE A 281 20.23 10.91 -3.82
C PHE A 281 21.01 9.70 -4.34
N THR A 282 22.30 9.79 -4.24
CA THR A 282 23.18 8.66 -4.54
C THR A 282 23.02 7.60 -3.44
N GLY A 283 22.37 6.51 -3.79
CA GLY A 283 22.61 5.23 -3.13
C GLY A 283 21.64 4.75 -2.05
N THR A 284 20.69 5.53 -1.51
CA THR A 284 19.77 4.99 -0.50
C THR A 284 18.37 5.59 -0.56
N MET A 285 17.33 4.75 -0.43
CA MET A 285 15.93 5.18 -0.29
C MET A 285 15.69 6.05 0.95
N ALA A 286 16.50 5.91 1.97
CA ALA A 286 16.40 6.65 3.20
C ALA A 286 16.47 8.18 3.04
N ASN A 287 17.06 8.64 1.94
CA ASN A 287 17.24 10.05 1.62
C ASN A 287 16.35 10.54 0.46
N MET A 288 15.44 9.70 -0.03
CA MET A 288 14.52 10.10 -1.09
C MET A 288 13.26 10.71 -0.49
N ALA A 289 12.99 11.96 -0.83
CA ALA A 289 11.69 12.54 -0.55
C ALA A 289 10.63 11.85 -1.41
N MET A 290 9.67 11.19 -0.79
CA MET A 290 8.65 10.41 -1.46
C MET A 290 7.24 10.87 -1.05
N GLN A 291 6.39 11.06 -2.04
CA GLN A 291 4.94 11.13 -1.86
C GLN A 291 4.38 9.76 -2.27
N VAL A 292 3.77 9.06 -1.33
CA VAL A 292 3.23 7.71 -1.50
C VAL A 292 1.77 7.73 -1.11
N SER A 293 0.92 8.04 -2.07
CA SER A 293 -0.50 8.22 -1.84
C SER A 293 -1.21 6.88 -1.65
N ALA A 294 -2.14 6.82 -0.70
CA ALA A 294 -3.11 5.74 -0.64
C ALA A 294 -3.89 5.67 -1.95
N SER A 295 -4.15 4.47 -2.48
CA SER A 295 -4.85 4.36 -3.77
C SER A 295 -5.66 3.08 -3.88
N SER A 296 -6.77 3.15 -4.63
CA SER A 296 -7.59 1.99 -4.97
C SER A 296 -8.34 2.19 -6.28
N PHE A 297 -8.83 1.10 -6.85
CA PHE A 297 -9.78 1.15 -7.97
C PHE A 297 -11.23 1.20 -7.53
N HIS A 298 -11.51 1.29 -6.24
CA HIS A 298 -12.86 1.56 -5.74
C HIS A 298 -13.33 2.94 -6.16
N THR A 299 -14.58 3.05 -6.56
CA THR A 299 -15.14 4.34 -6.97
C THR A 299 -15.18 5.31 -5.79
N GLY A 300 -14.54 6.46 -5.96
CA GLY A 300 -14.66 7.62 -5.07
C GLY A 300 -13.66 7.71 -3.92
N GLY A 301 -12.81 6.70 -3.66
CA GLY A 301 -11.85 6.79 -2.54
C GLY A 301 -11.14 5.49 -2.21
N VAL A 302 -10.64 5.41 -0.99
CA VAL A 302 -9.88 4.28 -0.44
C VAL A 302 -10.44 3.87 0.93
N HIS A 303 -10.25 2.61 1.31
CA HIS A 303 -10.47 2.18 2.70
C HIS A 303 -9.24 2.49 3.54
N VAL A 304 -9.47 3.00 4.74
CA VAL A 304 -8.45 3.30 5.76
C VAL A 304 -8.80 2.55 7.03
N LEU A 305 -7.88 1.75 7.50
CA LEU A 305 -7.93 1.14 8.83
C LEU A 305 -7.46 2.14 9.87
N MET A 306 -8.30 2.45 10.82
CA MET A 306 -7.97 3.30 11.97
C MET A 306 -7.34 2.47 13.09
N GLY A 307 -6.65 3.15 14.00
CA GLY A 307 -5.95 2.51 15.11
C GLY A 307 -6.84 1.76 16.11
N ASP A 308 -8.13 2.06 16.16
CA ASP A 308 -9.13 1.33 16.96
C ASP A 308 -9.70 0.09 16.25
N GLY A 309 -9.21 -0.21 15.05
CA GLY A 309 -9.71 -1.31 14.22
C GLY A 309 -10.94 -0.97 13.38
N ALA A 310 -11.46 0.27 13.41
CA ALA A 310 -12.49 0.71 12.47
C ALA A 310 -11.91 0.80 11.05
N VAL A 311 -12.72 0.46 10.03
CA VAL A 311 -12.35 0.66 8.63
C VAL A 311 -13.30 1.67 8.02
N ASN A 312 -12.78 2.84 7.73
CA ASN A 312 -13.50 3.96 7.16
C ASN A 312 -13.22 4.07 5.65
N PHE A 313 -14.12 4.71 4.91
CA PHE A 313 -13.89 5.02 3.50
C PHE A 313 -13.59 6.51 3.36
N SER A 314 -12.36 6.82 2.94
CA SER A 314 -11.93 8.21 2.69
C SER A 314 -12.15 8.57 1.24
N ASN A 315 -12.86 9.68 1.01
CA ASN A 315 -13.16 10.19 -0.33
C ASN A 315 -11.90 10.81 -0.95
N ASN A 316 -11.78 10.75 -2.29
CA ASN A 316 -10.70 11.41 -3.05
C ASN A 316 -10.64 12.94 -2.82
N ASN A 317 -11.78 13.56 -2.51
CA ASN A 317 -11.92 15.00 -2.29
C ASN A 317 -11.85 15.39 -0.81
N ILE A 318 -11.34 14.52 0.05
CA ILE A 318 -11.11 14.87 1.46
C ILE A 318 -10.22 16.12 1.54
N ASP A 319 -10.50 17.00 2.50
CA ASP A 319 -9.62 18.13 2.76
C ASP A 319 -8.19 17.66 3.06
N LEU A 320 -7.19 18.32 2.47
CA LEU A 320 -5.80 17.90 2.60
C LEU A 320 -5.29 17.98 4.04
N THR A 321 -5.75 19.00 4.80
CA THR A 321 -5.37 19.14 6.22
C THR A 321 -5.99 18.03 7.04
N ALA A 322 -7.27 17.73 6.82
CA ALA A 322 -7.96 16.61 7.46
C ALA A 322 -7.30 15.27 7.12
N TRP A 323 -6.91 15.07 5.87
CA TRP A 323 -6.18 13.87 5.45
C TRP A 323 -4.82 13.73 6.14
N ARG A 324 -4.07 14.82 6.24
CA ARG A 324 -2.76 14.85 6.91
C ARG A 324 -2.89 14.64 8.41
N SER A 325 -3.91 15.19 9.05
CA SER A 325 -4.13 15.06 10.49
C SER A 325 -4.39 13.62 10.92
N ILE A 326 -5.20 12.87 10.18
CA ILE A 326 -5.39 11.44 10.49
C ILE A 326 -4.16 10.59 10.22
N GLY A 327 -3.16 11.11 9.51
CA GLY A 327 -1.88 10.44 9.26
C GLY A 327 -0.93 10.50 10.45
N THR A 328 -1.13 11.42 11.39
CA THR A 328 -0.24 11.62 12.54
C THR A 328 -0.74 10.88 13.78
N ARG A 329 0.18 10.49 14.68
CA ARG A 329 -0.16 9.84 15.96
C ARG A 329 -0.16 10.80 17.15
N ALA A 330 0.41 12.01 16.98
CA ALA A 330 0.59 12.98 18.04
C ALA A 330 0.75 14.42 17.47
N GLY A 331 0.07 14.72 16.38
CA GLY A 331 0.11 16.03 15.72
C GLY A 331 -0.63 17.10 16.50
N LYS A 332 -1.58 16.70 17.37
CA LYS A 332 -2.46 17.60 18.14
C LYS A 332 -3.33 18.52 17.27
N GLU A 333 -3.53 18.12 16.00
CA GLU A 333 -4.43 18.85 15.13
C GLU A 333 -5.88 18.58 15.58
N THR A 334 -6.56 19.63 16.03
CA THR A 334 -8.00 19.60 16.27
C THR A 334 -8.71 19.78 14.91
N VAL A 335 -8.88 18.70 14.16
CA VAL A 335 -9.76 18.71 13.00
C VAL A 335 -11.13 18.25 13.49
N ALA A 336 -12.11 19.15 13.43
CA ALA A 336 -13.49 18.77 13.65
C ALA A 336 -13.90 17.67 12.62
N PRO A 337 -14.68 16.67 13.04
CA PRO A 337 -15.12 15.58 12.19
C PRO A 337 -15.98 16.04 11.01
#